data_4544c27c2f61263e39dcd87d61f9a140
#
_entry.id   4544c27c2f61263e39dcd87d61f9a140
#
_cell.length_a   1.000
_cell.length_b   1.000
_cell.length_c   1.000
_cell.angle_alpha   90.00
_cell.angle_beta   90.00
_cell.angle_gamma   90.00
#
_symmetry.space_group_name_H-M   'P 1'
#
loop_
_entity.id
_entity.type
_entity.pdbx_description
1 polymer ?
#
loop_
_entity_poly.entity_id
_entity_poly.type
_entity_poly.pdbx_seq_one_letter_code
_entity_poly.pdbx_strand_id
1 'polypeptide(L)'
;MRWKTILVTGGCGFIGTNFIRFLLEKKGFDGKIVNVDVLTYAANPGNLEDLVERYPGQYFFHRVDICDSTALREVFEAYPIELVCHFAAESHVDRSIKNPRSFLETNVMGTFELLEMARRYNVARFHHVSTDEVYGSLGPSGAFSEESPYRPNSPYAASKAASDHLVRAYHKTYGLEVTISNCSNNYGPYQFPEKLIPLMILRGLNWEPLPVYGDGRHVRDWIHVEDHCEAIWLIVNEGKAGETYNVGARGEMENIELVGLICDILDEMVPPPKGKRRRDLITFVEDRPGHDRRYAIDATKITEELHWRPRRTLEEGLRETIKWYLENPQWVSQVQSGEYMRWIEEHYGGRR
;
A
#
# COMPACT_ATOMS: atom_id res chain seq x y z
N MET A 1 -19.08 -12.25 13.54
CA MET A 1 -18.24 -12.30 12.30
C MET A 1 -17.48 -13.62 12.22
N ARG A 2 -16.88 -13.96 11.05
CA ARG A 2 -16.13 -15.22 10.87
C ARG A 2 -14.89 -15.29 11.76
N TRP A 3 -14.14 -14.20 11.87
CA TRP A 3 -12.87 -14.11 12.58
C TRP A 3 -13.04 -13.47 13.96
N LYS A 4 -12.32 -14.00 14.97
CA LYS A 4 -12.31 -13.45 16.34
C LYS A 4 -11.00 -12.73 16.64
N THR A 5 -9.88 -13.18 16.05
CA THR A 5 -8.57 -12.55 16.25
C THR A 5 -7.83 -12.45 14.93
N ILE A 6 -7.52 -11.24 14.50
CA ILE A 6 -6.81 -10.91 13.28
C ILE A 6 -5.44 -10.34 13.62
N LEU A 7 -4.38 -10.94 13.09
CA LEU A 7 -3.05 -10.34 13.08
C LEU A 7 -2.92 -9.47 11.82
N VAL A 8 -2.61 -8.19 12.01
CA VAL A 8 -2.26 -7.25 10.94
C VAL A 8 -0.80 -6.89 11.10
N THR A 9 0.03 -7.19 10.10
CA THR A 9 1.44 -6.76 10.08
C THR A 9 1.59 -5.52 9.23
N GLY A 10 2.48 -4.58 9.62
CA GLY A 10 2.60 -3.30 8.93
C GLY A 10 1.39 -2.38 9.13
N GLY A 11 0.69 -2.53 10.25
CA GLY A 11 -0.54 -1.78 10.52
C GLY A 11 -0.35 -0.30 10.81
N CYS A 12 0.86 0.15 11.13
CA CYS A 12 1.19 1.58 11.28
C CYS A 12 1.59 2.24 9.95
N GLY A 13 1.71 1.45 8.86
CA GLY A 13 1.91 1.94 7.50
C GLY A 13 0.60 2.39 6.84
N PHE A 14 0.68 2.87 5.61
CA PHE A 14 -0.44 3.46 4.87
C PHE A 14 -1.66 2.53 4.73
N ILE A 15 -1.50 1.39 4.06
CA ILE A 15 -2.64 0.50 3.76
C ILE A 15 -3.10 -0.20 5.04
N GLY A 16 -2.15 -0.67 5.88
CA GLY A 16 -2.47 -1.33 7.16
C GLY A 16 -3.27 -0.45 8.12
N THR A 17 -2.90 0.84 8.25
CA THR A 17 -3.67 1.84 9.02
C THR A 17 -5.10 1.94 8.53
N ASN A 18 -5.30 2.11 7.22
CA ASN A 18 -6.63 2.22 6.64
C ASN A 18 -7.44 0.93 6.82
N PHE A 19 -6.79 -0.24 6.70
CA PHE A 19 -7.46 -1.52 6.90
C PHE A 19 -7.93 -1.72 8.35
N ILE A 20 -7.10 -1.41 9.34
CA ILE A 20 -7.48 -1.49 10.76
C ILE A 20 -8.65 -0.54 11.05
N ARG A 21 -8.57 0.72 10.60
CA ARG A 21 -9.67 1.69 10.75
C ARG A 21 -10.94 1.23 10.05
N PHE A 22 -10.81 0.73 8.81
CA PHE A 22 -11.94 0.19 8.05
C PHE A 22 -12.65 -0.95 8.81
N LEU A 23 -11.91 -1.88 9.41
CA LEU A 23 -12.49 -2.97 10.19
C LEU A 23 -13.26 -2.46 11.40
N LEU A 24 -12.66 -1.61 12.20
CA LEU A 24 -13.26 -1.13 13.46
C LEU A 24 -14.35 -0.09 13.21
N GLU A 25 -14.11 0.91 12.36
CA GLU A 25 -15.00 2.06 12.19
C GLU A 25 -16.12 1.84 11.17
N LYS A 26 -15.88 1.04 10.11
CA LYS A 26 -16.84 0.87 9.00
C LYS A 26 -17.49 -0.51 8.97
N LYS A 27 -16.75 -1.57 9.31
CA LYS A 27 -17.31 -2.94 9.34
C LYS A 27 -17.86 -3.33 10.69
N GLY A 28 -17.59 -2.54 11.75
CA GLY A 28 -18.02 -2.85 13.10
C GLY A 28 -17.46 -4.20 13.57
N PHE A 29 -16.18 -4.47 13.24
CA PHE A 29 -15.51 -5.68 13.67
C PHE A 29 -15.46 -5.75 15.20
N ASP A 30 -15.99 -6.81 15.79
CA ASP A 30 -16.18 -7.00 17.22
C ASP A 30 -15.13 -7.92 17.87
N GLY A 31 -14.17 -8.42 17.07
CA GLY A 31 -13.06 -9.24 17.53
C GLY A 31 -11.83 -8.43 17.95
N LYS A 32 -10.70 -9.12 18.04
CA LYS A 32 -9.40 -8.54 18.38
C LYS A 32 -8.56 -8.29 17.11
N ILE A 33 -7.96 -7.12 17.02
CA ILE A 33 -6.93 -6.79 16.02
C ILE A 33 -5.61 -6.67 16.76
N VAL A 34 -4.68 -7.55 16.42
CA VAL A 34 -3.30 -7.55 16.91
C VAL A 34 -2.44 -6.94 15.80
N ASN A 35 -1.96 -5.73 16.02
CA ASN A 35 -1.11 -5.01 15.06
C ASN A 35 0.36 -5.22 15.41
N VAL A 36 1.12 -5.72 14.45
CA VAL A 36 2.58 -5.88 14.54
C VAL A 36 3.25 -4.97 13.53
N ASP A 37 4.13 -4.08 14.01
CA ASP A 37 4.90 -3.17 13.16
C ASP A 37 6.26 -2.87 13.80
N VAL A 38 7.33 -2.82 13.00
CA VAL A 38 8.67 -2.50 13.48
C VAL A 38 8.89 -0.99 13.65
N LEU A 39 7.99 -0.17 13.08
CA LEU A 39 8.06 1.29 13.04
C LEU A 39 9.28 1.79 12.27
N THR A 40 9.32 1.46 10.97
CA THR A 40 10.28 2.07 10.04
C THR A 40 9.87 3.51 9.70
N TYR A 41 10.63 4.18 8.84
CA TYR A 41 10.45 5.58 8.48
C TYR A 41 9.05 5.97 7.96
N ALA A 42 8.33 5.04 7.31
CA ALA A 42 7.00 5.28 6.73
C ALA A 42 5.85 4.89 7.67
N ALA A 43 6.15 4.32 8.83
CA ALA A 43 5.17 3.93 9.83
C ALA A 43 4.91 5.09 10.81
N ASN A 44 3.64 5.32 11.14
CA ASN A 44 3.25 6.28 12.17
C ASN A 44 2.25 5.65 13.13
N PRO A 45 2.66 5.29 14.36
CA PRO A 45 1.76 4.71 15.36
C PRO A 45 0.64 5.67 15.77
N GLY A 46 0.86 6.99 15.69
CA GLY A 46 -0.16 8.02 15.91
C GLY A 46 -1.38 7.90 14.98
N ASN A 47 -1.24 7.19 13.85
CA ASN A 47 -2.38 6.89 12.97
C ASN A 47 -3.48 6.07 13.64
N LEU A 48 -3.18 5.34 14.72
CA LEU A 48 -4.07 4.36 15.36
C LEU A 48 -4.18 4.59 16.88
N GLU A 49 -3.57 5.65 17.41
CA GLU A 49 -3.51 5.91 18.85
C GLU A 49 -4.90 6.11 19.46
N ASP A 50 -5.78 6.82 18.77
CA ASP A 50 -7.17 7.03 19.19
C ASP A 50 -8.00 5.73 19.29
N LEU A 51 -7.60 4.68 18.55
CA LEU A 51 -8.33 3.41 18.55
C LEU A 51 -8.15 2.65 19.87
N VAL A 52 -7.07 2.87 20.60
CA VAL A 52 -6.85 2.26 21.92
C VAL A 52 -7.95 2.67 22.90
N GLU A 53 -8.33 3.96 22.87
CA GLU A 53 -9.38 4.50 23.74
C GLU A 53 -10.78 4.24 23.21
N ARG A 54 -10.98 4.33 21.90
CA ARG A 54 -12.29 4.18 21.25
C ARG A 54 -12.77 2.72 21.16
N TYR A 55 -11.82 1.77 21.12
CA TYR A 55 -12.09 0.33 20.98
C TYR A 55 -11.31 -0.47 22.04
N PRO A 56 -11.61 -0.25 23.34
CA PRO A 56 -10.90 -0.89 24.44
C PRO A 56 -11.03 -2.41 24.39
N GLY A 57 -9.89 -3.11 24.44
CA GLY A 57 -9.84 -4.57 24.37
C GLY A 57 -10.02 -5.18 22.99
N GLN A 58 -10.11 -4.36 21.93
CA GLN A 58 -10.20 -4.81 20.54
C GLN A 58 -8.92 -4.53 19.73
N TYR A 59 -8.19 -3.45 20.03
CA TYR A 59 -6.95 -3.10 19.33
C TYR A 59 -5.75 -3.26 20.27
N PHE A 60 -4.74 -4.01 19.79
CA PHE A 60 -3.47 -4.27 20.49
C PHE A 60 -2.31 -4.00 19.56
N PHE A 61 -1.31 -3.27 20.03
CA PHE A 61 -0.10 -2.95 19.27
C PHE A 61 1.12 -3.62 19.89
N HIS A 62 1.93 -4.24 19.03
CA HIS A 62 3.23 -4.81 19.37
C HIS A 62 4.30 -4.29 18.42
N ARG A 63 5.34 -3.67 18.98
CA ARG A 63 6.50 -3.26 18.17
C ARG A 63 7.40 -4.47 17.95
N VAL A 64 7.24 -5.14 16.82
CA VAL A 64 7.95 -6.36 16.46
C VAL A 64 8.39 -6.30 15.00
N ASP A 65 9.64 -6.70 14.73
CA ASP A 65 10.12 -6.97 13.38
C ASP A 65 9.63 -8.36 12.95
N ILE A 66 9.01 -8.44 11.78
CA ILE A 66 8.54 -9.73 11.22
C ILE A 66 9.70 -10.70 10.90
N CYS A 67 10.93 -10.22 10.86
CA CYS A 67 12.14 -11.07 10.75
C CYS A 67 12.60 -11.64 12.09
N ASP A 68 12.08 -11.18 13.22
CA ASP A 68 12.38 -11.71 14.54
C ASP A 68 11.39 -12.84 14.91
N SER A 69 11.79 -14.07 14.59
CA SER A 69 10.96 -15.25 14.85
C SER A 69 10.68 -15.49 16.35
N THR A 70 11.54 -15.00 17.25
CA THR A 70 11.35 -15.12 18.69
C THR A 70 10.25 -14.17 19.16
N ALA A 71 10.33 -12.89 18.77
CA ALA A 71 9.30 -11.90 19.11
C ALA A 71 7.95 -12.22 18.45
N LEU A 72 7.95 -12.69 17.19
CA LEU A 72 6.73 -13.19 16.55
C LEU A 72 6.07 -14.32 17.32
N ARG A 73 6.88 -15.30 17.76
CA ARG A 73 6.38 -16.44 18.55
C ARG A 73 5.67 -15.98 19.82
N GLU A 74 6.22 -15.01 20.54
CA GLU A 74 5.58 -14.46 21.74
C GLU A 74 4.18 -13.87 21.43
N VAL A 75 4.04 -13.19 20.29
CA VAL A 75 2.73 -12.67 19.84
C VAL A 75 1.75 -13.80 19.54
N PHE A 76 2.19 -14.84 18.82
CA PHE A 76 1.31 -15.98 18.49
C PHE A 76 0.95 -16.83 19.71
N GLU A 77 1.81 -16.87 20.74
CA GLU A 77 1.50 -17.52 22.02
C GLU A 77 0.53 -16.71 22.89
N ALA A 78 0.57 -15.38 22.79
CA ALA A 78 -0.31 -14.48 23.55
C ALA A 78 -1.74 -14.38 22.98
N TYR A 79 -1.91 -14.61 21.68
CA TYR A 79 -3.19 -14.42 21.00
C TYR A 79 -3.56 -15.64 20.14
N PRO A 80 -4.82 -16.15 20.21
CA PRO A 80 -5.31 -17.21 19.33
C PRO A 80 -5.62 -16.64 17.95
N ILE A 81 -4.58 -16.39 17.14
CA ILE A 81 -4.68 -15.77 15.82
C ILE A 81 -5.36 -16.73 14.84
N GLU A 82 -6.46 -16.30 14.23
CA GLU A 82 -7.22 -17.07 13.24
C GLU A 82 -6.96 -16.61 11.80
N LEU A 83 -6.67 -15.31 11.61
CA LEU A 83 -6.40 -14.70 10.32
C LEU A 83 -5.13 -13.85 10.41
N VAL A 84 -4.23 -14.00 9.45
CA VAL A 84 -3.12 -13.06 9.22
C VAL A 84 -3.41 -12.24 7.99
N CYS A 85 -3.39 -10.91 8.11
CA CYS A 85 -3.39 -9.95 7.00
C CYS A 85 -2.00 -9.31 6.93
N HIS A 86 -1.20 -9.71 5.96
CA HIS A 86 0.20 -9.35 5.86
C HIS A 86 0.42 -8.16 4.93
N PHE A 87 0.61 -6.96 5.53
CA PHE A 87 0.92 -5.71 4.82
C PHE A 87 2.39 -5.27 5.01
N ALA A 88 3.09 -5.78 6.03
CA ALA A 88 4.46 -5.36 6.32
C ALA A 88 5.37 -5.64 5.13
N ALA A 89 5.97 -4.59 4.59
CA ALA A 89 6.91 -4.67 3.47
C ALA A 89 7.73 -3.38 3.36
N GLU A 90 8.95 -3.50 2.89
CA GLU A 90 9.65 -2.39 2.24
C GLU A 90 9.04 -2.18 0.86
N SER A 91 8.61 -0.94 0.53
CA SER A 91 7.75 -0.68 -0.64
C SER A 91 8.17 0.48 -1.54
N HIS A 92 9.28 1.17 -1.26
CA HIS A 92 9.70 2.29 -2.08
C HIS A 92 10.74 1.87 -3.12
N VAL A 93 10.37 1.91 -4.41
CA VAL A 93 11.21 1.41 -5.51
C VAL A 93 12.59 2.07 -5.55
N ASP A 94 12.69 3.42 -5.41
CA ASP A 94 13.98 4.12 -5.44
C ASP A 94 14.89 3.71 -4.28
N ARG A 95 14.32 3.40 -3.10
CA ARG A 95 15.07 2.83 -1.97
C ARG A 95 15.54 1.41 -2.28
N SER A 96 14.75 0.60 -3.01
CA SER A 96 15.14 -0.76 -3.40
C SER A 96 16.33 -0.77 -4.36
N ILE A 97 16.44 0.25 -5.20
CA ILE A 97 17.60 0.41 -6.12
C ILE A 97 18.87 0.75 -5.33
N LYS A 98 18.75 1.57 -4.29
CA LYS A 98 19.90 1.97 -3.43
C LYS A 98 20.32 0.88 -2.44
N ASN A 99 19.35 0.20 -1.82
CA ASN A 99 19.58 -0.84 -0.79
C ASN A 99 18.63 -2.03 -1.01
N PRO A 100 18.93 -2.93 -1.95
CA PRO A 100 18.08 -4.08 -2.24
C PRO A 100 18.03 -5.11 -1.11
N ARG A 101 19.06 -5.16 -0.24
CA ARG A 101 19.15 -6.14 0.84
C ARG A 101 17.99 -6.05 1.83
N SER A 102 17.62 -4.85 2.27
CA SER A 102 16.51 -4.67 3.21
C SER A 102 15.17 -5.16 2.65
N PHE A 103 14.98 -5.07 1.33
CA PHE A 103 13.80 -5.60 0.65
C PHE A 103 13.74 -7.12 0.65
N LEU A 104 14.89 -7.80 0.49
CA LEU A 104 14.96 -9.25 0.59
C LEU A 104 14.74 -9.71 2.04
N GLU A 105 15.37 -9.06 2.99
CA GLU A 105 15.23 -9.38 4.41
C GLU A 105 13.77 -9.21 4.84
N THR A 106 13.17 -8.04 4.66
CA THR A 106 11.79 -7.79 5.10
C THR A 106 10.77 -8.56 4.26
N ASN A 107 10.80 -8.40 2.93
CA ASN A 107 9.72 -8.91 2.08
C ASN A 107 9.77 -10.43 1.91
N VAL A 108 10.97 -11.03 1.83
CA VAL A 108 11.12 -12.47 1.62
C VAL A 108 11.27 -13.21 2.94
N MET A 109 12.28 -12.86 3.73
CA MET A 109 12.53 -13.57 4.98
C MET A 109 11.46 -13.28 6.03
N GLY A 110 11.00 -12.03 6.17
CA GLY A 110 9.89 -11.71 7.06
C GLY A 110 8.58 -12.44 6.69
N THR A 111 8.27 -12.55 5.39
CA THR A 111 7.13 -13.36 4.92
C THR A 111 7.32 -14.84 5.26
N PHE A 112 8.52 -15.38 5.09
CA PHE A 112 8.86 -16.75 5.47
C PHE A 112 8.62 -17.01 6.96
N GLU A 113 9.10 -16.16 7.85
CA GLU A 113 8.90 -16.29 9.31
C GLU A 113 7.41 -16.27 9.68
N LEU A 114 6.63 -15.37 9.08
CA LEU A 114 5.18 -15.31 9.30
C LEU A 114 4.47 -16.57 8.81
N LEU A 115 4.85 -17.13 7.67
CA LEU A 115 4.31 -18.38 7.14
C LEU A 115 4.63 -19.56 8.06
N GLU A 116 5.85 -19.63 8.62
CA GLU A 116 6.22 -20.65 9.61
C GLU A 116 5.40 -20.52 10.89
N MET A 117 5.16 -19.28 11.39
CA MET A 117 4.28 -19.07 12.53
C MET A 117 2.84 -19.48 12.21
N ALA A 118 2.31 -19.06 11.05
CA ALA A 118 0.95 -19.42 10.64
C ALA A 118 0.76 -20.94 10.56
N ARG A 119 1.74 -21.66 10.01
CA ARG A 119 1.75 -23.12 9.95
C ARG A 119 1.82 -23.77 11.33
N ARG A 120 2.75 -23.31 12.19
CA ARG A 120 2.99 -23.84 13.54
C ARG A 120 1.78 -23.67 14.47
N TYR A 121 1.10 -22.53 14.37
CA TYR A 121 -0.05 -22.20 15.24
C TYR A 121 -1.40 -22.49 14.59
N ASN A 122 -1.41 -23.21 13.44
CA ASN A 122 -2.63 -23.62 12.72
C ASN A 122 -3.56 -22.44 12.42
N VAL A 123 -2.99 -21.33 11.93
CA VAL A 123 -3.79 -20.16 11.50
C VAL A 123 -4.77 -20.59 10.42
N ALA A 124 -6.04 -20.24 10.58
CA ALA A 124 -7.09 -20.68 9.68
C ALA A 124 -6.99 -20.05 8.28
N ARG A 125 -6.43 -18.82 8.17
CA ARG A 125 -6.17 -18.17 6.87
C ARG A 125 -5.03 -17.19 6.94
N PHE A 126 -4.21 -17.16 5.88
CA PHE A 126 -3.14 -16.19 5.65
C PHE A 126 -3.41 -15.42 4.37
N HIS A 127 -3.56 -14.10 4.48
CA HIS A 127 -3.71 -13.22 3.32
C HIS A 127 -2.45 -12.38 3.11
N HIS A 128 -1.88 -12.46 1.91
CA HIS A 128 -0.69 -11.71 1.51
C HIS A 128 -1.07 -10.56 0.57
N VAL A 129 -0.75 -9.34 0.95
CA VAL A 129 -0.93 -8.17 0.09
C VAL A 129 0.32 -7.97 -0.76
N SER A 130 0.18 -8.09 -2.07
CA SER A 130 1.22 -7.93 -3.07
C SER A 130 0.91 -6.75 -4.00
N THR A 131 1.52 -6.70 -5.17
CA THR A 131 1.49 -5.59 -6.10
C THR A 131 1.42 -6.08 -7.55
N ASP A 132 0.84 -5.28 -8.43
CA ASP A 132 0.85 -5.50 -9.88
C ASP A 132 2.25 -5.37 -10.51
N GLU A 133 3.19 -4.73 -9.82
CA GLU A 133 4.58 -4.61 -10.27
C GLU A 133 5.29 -5.97 -10.45
N VAL A 134 4.78 -7.05 -9.82
CA VAL A 134 5.32 -8.41 -10.00
C VAL A 134 5.17 -8.92 -11.44
N TYR A 135 4.21 -8.40 -12.20
CA TYR A 135 3.97 -8.79 -13.60
C TYR A 135 4.95 -8.13 -14.57
N GLY A 136 5.61 -7.02 -14.18
CA GLY A 136 6.51 -6.26 -15.04
C GLY A 136 5.77 -5.19 -15.85
N SER A 137 6.34 -4.77 -17.00
CA SER A 137 5.82 -3.68 -17.81
C SER A 137 4.96 -4.16 -18.97
N LEU A 138 3.82 -3.51 -19.18
CA LEU A 138 2.97 -3.70 -20.36
C LEU A 138 3.43 -2.82 -21.55
N GLY A 139 3.07 -3.30 -22.74
CA GLY A 139 3.04 -2.47 -23.95
C GLY A 139 1.86 -1.48 -23.93
N PRO A 140 1.54 -0.87 -25.10
CA PRO A 140 0.52 0.17 -25.20
C PRO A 140 -0.91 -0.34 -24.97
N SER A 141 -1.14 -1.64 -24.94
CA SER A 141 -2.47 -2.24 -24.78
C SER A 141 -2.42 -3.49 -23.90
N GLY A 142 -3.60 -4.01 -23.50
CA GLY A 142 -3.77 -5.17 -22.64
C GLY A 142 -3.78 -4.81 -21.16
N ALA A 143 -4.03 -5.81 -20.32
CA ALA A 143 -3.99 -5.74 -18.86
C ALA A 143 -3.46 -7.07 -18.31
N PHE A 144 -2.83 -7.05 -17.14
CA PHE A 144 -2.39 -8.24 -16.45
C PHE A 144 -3.57 -8.95 -15.77
N SER A 145 -3.73 -10.22 -16.07
CA SER A 145 -4.61 -11.13 -15.31
C SER A 145 -3.80 -11.92 -14.29
N GLU A 146 -4.46 -12.68 -13.44
CA GLU A 146 -3.83 -13.55 -12.46
C GLU A 146 -3.03 -14.70 -13.11
N GLU A 147 -3.29 -15.00 -14.39
CA GLU A 147 -2.55 -15.98 -15.20
C GLU A 147 -1.31 -15.37 -15.88
N SER A 148 -1.11 -14.06 -15.80
CA SER A 148 0.04 -13.39 -16.39
C SER A 148 1.32 -13.85 -15.71
N PRO A 149 2.40 -14.16 -16.46
CA PRO A 149 3.67 -14.56 -15.86
C PRO A 149 4.32 -13.39 -15.12
N TYR A 150 4.94 -13.68 -13.98
CA TYR A 150 5.72 -12.70 -13.23
C TYR A 150 7.03 -12.37 -13.96
N ARG A 151 7.29 -11.08 -14.20
CA ARG A 151 8.48 -10.55 -14.87
C ARG A 151 8.93 -9.23 -14.21
N PRO A 152 9.23 -9.24 -12.90
CA PRO A 152 9.56 -8.02 -12.16
C PRO A 152 10.84 -7.36 -12.68
N ASN A 153 10.85 -6.02 -12.76
CA ASN A 153 11.97 -5.24 -13.29
C ASN A 153 12.71 -4.41 -12.21
N SER A 154 12.23 -4.41 -10.96
CA SER A 154 12.90 -3.73 -9.85
C SER A 154 13.21 -4.69 -8.71
N PRO A 155 14.21 -4.39 -7.83
CA PRO A 155 14.47 -5.22 -6.65
C PRO A 155 13.25 -5.34 -5.72
N TYR A 156 12.45 -4.27 -5.58
CA TYR A 156 11.18 -4.31 -4.86
C TYR A 156 10.22 -5.33 -5.47
N ALA A 157 9.91 -5.18 -6.76
CA ALA A 157 8.97 -6.07 -7.44
C ALA A 157 9.46 -7.54 -7.42
N ALA A 158 10.77 -7.77 -7.57
CA ALA A 158 11.37 -9.09 -7.47
C ALA A 158 11.22 -9.69 -6.07
N SER A 159 11.40 -8.90 -5.00
CA SER A 159 11.20 -9.36 -3.62
C SER A 159 9.74 -9.71 -3.34
N LYS A 160 8.78 -8.94 -3.88
CA LYS A 160 7.34 -9.24 -3.76
C LYS A 160 6.95 -10.50 -4.55
N ALA A 161 7.48 -10.66 -5.76
CA ALA A 161 7.27 -11.89 -6.55
C ALA A 161 7.81 -13.13 -5.82
N ALA A 162 8.97 -13.03 -5.17
CA ALA A 162 9.53 -14.13 -4.36
C ALA A 162 8.62 -14.47 -3.17
N SER A 163 8.07 -13.46 -2.48
CA SER A 163 7.11 -13.66 -1.39
C SER A 163 5.83 -14.36 -1.86
N ASP A 164 5.27 -13.91 -2.99
CA ASP A 164 4.08 -14.55 -3.58
C ASP A 164 4.31 -16.03 -3.90
N HIS A 165 5.49 -16.37 -4.41
CA HIS A 165 5.87 -17.75 -4.68
C HIS A 165 6.01 -18.57 -3.39
N LEU A 166 6.57 -18.01 -2.30
CA LEU A 166 6.61 -18.66 -0.99
C LEU A 166 5.19 -18.93 -0.47
N VAL A 167 4.31 -17.94 -0.50
CA VAL A 167 2.92 -18.08 -0.04
C VAL A 167 2.19 -19.20 -0.81
N ARG A 168 2.33 -19.24 -2.14
CA ARG A 168 1.76 -20.33 -2.97
C ARG A 168 2.37 -21.69 -2.64
N ALA A 169 3.69 -21.75 -2.42
CA ALA A 169 4.39 -22.98 -2.07
C ALA A 169 3.89 -23.53 -0.73
N TYR A 170 3.66 -22.66 0.28
CA TYR A 170 3.13 -23.09 1.58
C TYR A 170 1.72 -23.66 1.48
N HIS A 171 0.88 -23.11 0.62
CA HIS A 171 -0.42 -23.70 0.31
C HIS A 171 -0.28 -25.09 -0.31
N LYS A 172 0.52 -25.23 -1.36
CA LYS A 172 0.67 -26.48 -2.11
C LYS A 172 1.38 -27.58 -1.31
N THR A 173 2.38 -27.19 -0.49
CA THR A 173 3.22 -28.16 0.23
C THR A 173 2.64 -28.54 1.59
N TYR A 174 2.11 -27.57 2.31
CA TYR A 174 1.69 -27.74 3.71
C TYR A 174 0.17 -27.61 3.92
N GLY A 175 -0.58 -27.27 2.88
CA GLY A 175 -2.04 -27.12 2.98
C GLY A 175 -2.50 -25.87 3.73
N LEU A 176 -1.60 -24.87 3.96
CA LEU A 176 -1.99 -23.61 4.59
C LEU A 176 -3.04 -22.90 3.72
N GLU A 177 -4.17 -22.50 4.30
CA GLU A 177 -5.16 -21.70 3.58
C GLU A 177 -4.65 -20.29 3.33
N VAL A 178 -4.20 -20.01 2.11
CA VAL A 178 -3.66 -18.71 1.72
C VAL A 178 -4.54 -18.03 0.68
N THR A 179 -4.49 -16.70 0.65
CA THR A 179 -4.95 -15.88 -0.47
C THR A 179 -3.93 -14.77 -0.74
N ILE A 180 -3.82 -14.33 -1.99
CA ILE A 180 -2.94 -13.23 -2.39
C ILE A 180 -3.79 -12.16 -3.09
N SER A 181 -3.52 -10.89 -2.84
CA SER A 181 -4.03 -9.78 -3.64
C SER A 181 -2.89 -9.03 -4.32
N ASN A 182 -2.95 -8.92 -5.65
CA ASN A 182 -2.05 -8.05 -6.41
C ASN A 182 -2.79 -6.76 -6.71
N CYS A 183 -2.43 -5.69 -6.01
CA CYS A 183 -3.14 -4.42 -6.15
C CYS A 183 -2.42 -3.44 -7.08
N SER A 184 -3.20 -2.58 -7.73
CA SER A 184 -2.72 -1.40 -8.44
C SER A 184 -2.25 -0.31 -7.47
N ASN A 185 -1.81 0.84 -8.00
CA ASN A 185 -1.27 1.93 -7.19
C ASN A 185 -2.31 2.52 -6.24
N ASN A 186 -2.11 2.32 -4.95
CA ASN A 186 -2.99 2.85 -3.91
C ASN A 186 -2.74 4.32 -3.64
N TYR A 187 -3.80 5.07 -3.35
CA TYR A 187 -3.75 6.46 -2.85
C TYR A 187 -4.86 6.70 -1.82
N GLY A 188 -4.69 7.72 -0.97
CA GLY A 188 -5.70 8.07 0.02
C GLY A 188 -5.12 8.63 1.32
N PRO A 189 -5.95 8.72 2.38
CA PRO A 189 -5.56 9.15 3.72
C PRO A 189 -4.37 8.36 4.30
N TYR A 190 -3.52 9.02 5.10
CA TYR A 190 -2.35 8.42 5.77
C TYR A 190 -1.23 7.95 4.83
N GLN A 191 -1.26 8.25 3.52
CA GLN A 191 -0.18 7.87 2.62
C GLN A 191 1.06 8.74 2.86
N PHE A 192 2.21 8.08 3.09
CA PHE A 192 3.46 8.76 3.36
C PHE A 192 3.90 9.63 2.16
N PRO A 193 4.33 10.89 2.38
CA PRO A 193 4.48 11.88 1.31
C PRO A 193 5.69 11.71 0.37
N GLU A 194 6.37 10.57 0.41
CA GLU A 194 7.36 10.17 -0.61
C GLU A 194 6.71 9.65 -1.92
N LYS A 195 5.43 9.29 -1.88
CA LYS A 195 4.70 8.77 -3.04
C LYS A 195 4.10 9.91 -3.87
N LEU A 196 3.86 9.64 -5.16
CA LEU A 196 3.50 10.66 -6.16
C LEU A 196 2.35 11.57 -5.70
N ILE A 197 1.18 11.00 -5.39
CA ILE A 197 -0.01 11.80 -5.08
C ILE A 197 0.20 12.69 -3.85
N PRO A 198 0.57 12.18 -2.66
CA PRO A 198 0.77 13.06 -1.51
C PRO A 198 1.94 14.04 -1.68
N LEU A 199 3.00 13.66 -2.39
CA LEU A 199 4.10 14.56 -2.70
C LEU A 199 3.62 15.77 -3.52
N MET A 200 2.83 15.53 -4.58
CA MET A 200 2.30 16.61 -5.43
C MET A 200 1.31 17.48 -4.67
N ILE A 201 0.46 16.90 -3.81
CA ILE A 201 -0.47 17.66 -2.96
C ILE A 201 0.32 18.62 -2.05
N LEU A 202 1.28 18.10 -1.28
CA LEU A 202 2.00 18.91 -0.29
C LEU A 202 2.89 19.97 -0.93
N ARG A 203 3.62 19.62 -1.99
CA ARG A 203 4.42 20.60 -2.75
C ARG A 203 3.54 21.64 -3.43
N GLY A 204 2.42 21.24 -4.01
CA GLY A 204 1.46 22.18 -4.60
C GLY A 204 0.88 23.17 -3.58
N LEU A 205 0.59 22.70 -2.36
CA LEU A 205 0.15 23.57 -1.26
C LEU A 205 1.23 24.57 -0.83
N ASN A 206 2.49 24.16 -0.83
CA ASN A 206 3.63 24.98 -0.45
C ASN A 206 4.19 25.83 -1.60
N TRP A 207 3.60 25.78 -2.80
CA TRP A 207 4.12 26.47 -4.00
C TRP A 207 5.55 26.06 -4.38
N GLU A 208 5.91 24.79 -4.14
CA GLU A 208 7.19 24.19 -4.51
C GLU A 208 7.12 23.53 -5.90
N PRO A 209 8.28 23.35 -6.60
CA PRO A 209 8.32 22.62 -7.86
C PRO A 209 7.73 21.20 -7.74
N LEU A 210 6.95 20.78 -8.74
CA LEU A 210 6.29 19.46 -8.82
C LEU A 210 7.12 18.54 -9.73
N PRO A 211 8.00 17.67 -9.18
CA PRO A 211 8.89 16.85 -9.99
C PRO A 211 8.15 15.70 -10.68
N VAL A 212 8.25 15.63 -12.00
CA VAL A 212 7.70 14.56 -12.82
C VAL A 212 8.85 13.83 -13.52
N TYR A 213 8.94 12.52 -13.30
CA TYR A 213 10.00 11.69 -13.89
C TYR A 213 9.88 11.57 -15.41
N GLY A 214 11.03 11.69 -16.12
CA GLY A 214 11.15 11.51 -17.55
C GLY A 214 10.24 12.45 -18.34
N ASP A 215 9.43 11.89 -19.23
CA ASP A 215 8.43 12.62 -20.04
C ASP A 215 7.05 12.71 -19.39
N GLY A 216 6.89 12.13 -18.20
CA GLY A 216 5.63 12.10 -17.46
C GLY A 216 4.57 11.13 -17.99
N ARG A 217 4.87 10.39 -19.08
CA ARG A 217 3.88 9.52 -19.76
C ARG A 217 3.88 8.07 -19.26
N HIS A 218 4.42 7.82 -18.08
CA HIS A 218 4.24 6.54 -17.42
C HIS A 218 2.78 6.40 -16.99
N VAL A 219 2.15 5.28 -17.36
CA VAL A 219 0.74 5.01 -17.05
C VAL A 219 0.63 4.13 -15.82
N ARG A 220 -0.23 4.51 -14.90
CA ARG A 220 -0.57 3.73 -13.69
C ARG A 220 -2.07 3.57 -13.56
N ASP A 221 -2.49 2.43 -13.04
CA ASP A 221 -3.85 2.24 -12.55
C ASP A 221 -3.92 2.66 -11.08
N TRP A 222 -4.90 3.47 -10.71
CA TRP A 222 -5.01 4.10 -9.40
C TRP A 222 -6.25 3.63 -8.66
N ILE A 223 -6.07 3.11 -7.44
CA ILE A 223 -7.16 2.67 -6.58
C ILE A 223 -7.16 3.42 -5.25
N HIS A 224 -8.34 3.89 -4.82
CA HIS A 224 -8.47 4.48 -3.49
C HIS A 224 -8.27 3.40 -2.41
N VAL A 225 -7.48 3.72 -1.37
CA VAL A 225 -7.08 2.75 -0.35
C VAL A 225 -8.25 2.10 0.37
N GLU A 226 -9.37 2.79 0.53
CA GLU A 226 -10.56 2.24 1.17
C GLU A 226 -11.25 1.18 0.29
N ASP A 227 -11.28 1.38 -1.03
CA ASP A 227 -11.81 0.39 -1.96
C ASP A 227 -10.91 -0.87 -1.97
N HIS A 228 -9.58 -0.70 -1.84
CA HIS A 228 -8.67 -1.82 -1.64
C HIS A 228 -8.91 -2.54 -0.31
N CYS A 229 -9.12 -1.80 0.80
CA CYS A 229 -9.45 -2.42 2.09
C CYS A 229 -10.74 -3.26 2.02
N GLU A 230 -11.75 -2.80 1.28
CA GLU A 230 -12.97 -3.56 1.07
C GLU A 230 -12.71 -4.82 0.24
N ALA A 231 -11.88 -4.75 -0.81
CA ALA A 231 -11.46 -5.91 -1.59
C ALA A 231 -10.76 -6.96 -0.71
N ILE A 232 -9.79 -6.53 0.10
CA ILE A 232 -9.08 -7.42 1.03
C ILE A 232 -10.08 -8.10 1.98
N TRP A 233 -11.01 -7.34 2.55
CA TRP A 233 -12.00 -7.89 3.48
C TRP A 233 -12.89 -8.95 2.83
N LEU A 234 -13.29 -8.75 1.58
CA LEU A 234 -14.03 -9.75 0.81
C LEU A 234 -13.16 -10.98 0.52
N ILE A 235 -11.92 -10.79 0.07
CA ILE A 235 -11.01 -11.90 -0.23
C ILE A 235 -10.75 -12.77 1.00
N VAL A 236 -10.52 -12.19 2.18
CA VAL A 236 -10.25 -12.99 3.40
C VAL A 236 -11.48 -13.74 3.90
N ASN A 237 -12.69 -13.28 3.61
CA ASN A 237 -13.93 -13.95 4.01
C ASN A 237 -14.44 -14.96 2.98
N GLU A 238 -14.36 -14.66 1.69
CA GLU A 238 -15.06 -15.37 0.62
C GLU A 238 -14.12 -15.91 -0.46
N GLY A 239 -12.88 -15.38 -0.55
CA GLY A 239 -11.90 -15.83 -1.55
C GLY A 239 -11.52 -17.29 -1.38
N LYS A 240 -11.29 -17.98 -2.49
CA LYS A 240 -10.88 -19.38 -2.52
C LYS A 240 -9.45 -19.54 -2.02
N ALA A 241 -9.19 -20.54 -1.19
CA ALA A 241 -7.85 -20.87 -0.73
C ALA A 241 -6.91 -21.23 -1.88
N GLY A 242 -5.69 -20.73 -1.84
CA GLY A 242 -4.67 -20.91 -2.87
C GLY A 242 -4.75 -19.93 -4.03
N GLU A 243 -5.81 -19.11 -4.10
CA GLU A 243 -6.04 -18.19 -5.22
C GLU A 243 -5.40 -16.82 -5.03
N THR A 244 -5.07 -16.22 -6.16
CA THR A 244 -4.66 -14.82 -6.29
C THR A 244 -5.81 -14.02 -6.88
N TYR A 245 -5.98 -12.79 -6.41
CA TYR A 245 -6.96 -11.84 -6.92
C TYR A 245 -6.28 -10.53 -7.28
N ASN A 246 -6.44 -10.10 -8.52
CA ASN A 246 -6.06 -8.76 -8.93
C ASN A 246 -7.07 -7.74 -8.42
N VAL A 247 -6.56 -6.63 -7.86
CA VAL A 247 -7.38 -5.56 -7.29
C VAL A 247 -7.00 -4.22 -7.90
N GLY A 248 -7.78 -3.75 -8.87
CA GLY A 248 -7.57 -2.50 -9.58
C GLY A 248 -8.88 -1.78 -9.87
N ALA A 249 -8.81 -0.49 -10.12
CA ALA A 249 -10.00 0.35 -10.30
C ALA A 249 -10.25 0.75 -11.77
N ARG A 250 -9.44 0.26 -12.73
CA ARG A 250 -9.45 0.70 -14.14
C ARG A 250 -9.27 2.22 -14.28
N GLY A 251 -8.54 2.80 -13.33
CA GLY A 251 -8.21 4.22 -13.25
C GLY A 251 -6.88 4.55 -13.93
N GLU A 252 -6.62 3.97 -15.13
CA GLU A 252 -5.38 4.21 -15.86
C GLU A 252 -5.24 5.69 -16.24
N MET A 253 -4.10 6.28 -15.90
CA MET A 253 -3.78 7.67 -16.22
C MET A 253 -2.29 7.87 -16.39
N GLU A 254 -1.87 8.72 -17.33
CA GLU A 254 -0.48 9.19 -17.42
C GLU A 254 -0.13 10.03 -16.18
N ASN A 255 1.09 9.88 -15.65
CA ASN A 255 1.50 10.63 -14.47
C ASN A 255 1.38 12.16 -14.65
N ILE A 256 1.68 12.67 -15.85
CA ILE A 256 1.56 14.11 -16.14
C ILE A 256 0.10 14.59 -16.11
N GLU A 257 -0.84 13.78 -16.59
CA GLU A 257 -2.27 14.07 -16.52
C GLU A 257 -2.77 14.05 -15.08
N LEU A 258 -2.35 13.04 -14.31
CA LEU A 258 -2.66 12.94 -12.87
C LEU A 258 -2.16 14.16 -12.09
N VAL A 259 -0.90 14.55 -12.30
CA VAL A 259 -0.34 15.75 -11.63
C VAL A 259 -1.10 17.00 -12.04
N GLY A 260 -1.47 17.11 -13.32
CA GLY A 260 -2.33 18.19 -13.80
C GLY A 260 -3.71 18.22 -13.11
N LEU A 261 -4.35 17.07 -12.97
CA LEU A 261 -5.65 16.94 -12.28
C LEU A 261 -5.52 17.32 -10.79
N ILE A 262 -4.47 16.89 -10.11
CA ILE A 262 -4.20 17.30 -8.73
C ILE A 262 -4.05 18.82 -8.62
N CYS A 263 -3.32 19.46 -9.56
CA CYS A 263 -3.16 20.91 -9.58
C CYS A 263 -4.50 21.63 -9.74
N ASP A 264 -5.35 21.16 -10.66
CA ASP A 264 -6.66 21.76 -10.91
C ASP A 264 -7.56 21.66 -9.68
N ILE A 265 -7.64 20.48 -9.06
CA ILE A 265 -8.42 20.27 -7.83
C ILE A 265 -7.88 21.15 -6.68
N LEU A 266 -6.55 21.24 -6.54
CA LEU A 266 -5.95 22.14 -5.54
C LEU A 266 -6.28 23.59 -5.80
N ASP A 267 -6.28 24.07 -7.07
CA ASP A 267 -6.62 25.45 -7.42
C ASP A 267 -8.09 25.76 -7.16
N GLU A 268 -8.98 24.77 -7.30
CA GLU A 268 -10.41 24.89 -6.92
C GLU A 268 -10.59 24.97 -5.39
N MET A 269 -9.93 24.09 -4.63
CA MET A 269 -10.12 23.99 -3.17
C MET A 269 -9.38 25.09 -2.39
N VAL A 270 -8.22 25.49 -2.88
CA VAL A 270 -7.34 26.50 -2.28
C VAL A 270 -6.95 27.50 -3.37
N PRO A 271 -7.76 28.55 -3.59
CA PRO A 271 -7.54 29.48 -4.69
C PRO A 271 -6.10 30.01 -4.77
N PRO A 272 -5.48 29.96 -5.96
CA PRO A 272 -4.10 30.42 -6.13
C PRO A 272 -3.99 31.95 -6.03
N PRO A 273 -2.81 32.48 -5.76
CA PRO A 273 -2.54 33.91 -5.92
C PRO A 273 -2.88 34.39 -7.34
N LYS A 274 -3.33 35.63 -7.48
CA LYS A 274 -3.75 36.21 -8.77
C LYS A 274 -2.70 36.01 -9.86
N GLY A 275 -3.12 35.40 -10.97
CA GLY A 275 -2.28 35.16 -12.13
C GLY A 275 -1.32 33.97 -12.03
N LYS A 276 -1.42 33.15 -10.97
CA LYS A 276 -0.65 31.92 -10.82
C LYS A 276 -1.54 30.69 -10.93
N ARG A 277 -0.98 29.56 -11.37
CA ARG A 277 -1.62 28.24 -11.39
C ARG A 277 -0.62 27.19 -10.91
N ARG A 278 -1.06 26.18 -10.15
CA ARG A 278 -0.18 25.11 -9.69
C ARG A 278 0.38 24.27 -10.82
N ARG A 279 -0.29 24.20 -11.96
CA ARG A 279 0.27 23.56 -13.16
C ARG A 279 1.59 24.17 -13.63
N ASP A 280 1.83 25.48 -13.36
CA ASP A 280 3.07 26.17 -13.73
C ASP A 280 4.27 25.73 -12.86
N LEU A 281 4.05 24.96 -11.79
CA LEU A 281 5.08 24.40 -10.91
C LEU A 281 5.62 23.05 -11.44
N ILE A 282 4.99 22.44 -12.45
CA ILE A 282 5.40 21.13 -12.97
C ILE A 282 6.82 21.25 -13.56
N THR A 283 7.72 20.37 -13.11
CA THR A 283 9.12 20.34 -13.52
C THR A 283 9.51 18.92 -13.88
N PHE A 284 10.03 18.71 -15.07
CA PHE A 284 10.53 17.39 -15.47
C PHE A 284 11.92 17.13 -14.87
N VAL A 285 12.10 15.93 -14.33
CA VAL A 285 13.37 15.48 -13.74
C VAL A 285 13.85 14.21 -14.44
N GLU A 286 15.14 13.87 -14.27
CA GLU A 286 15.71 12.64 -14.82
C GLU A 286 14.92 11.40 -14.38
N ASP A 287 14.66 10.49 -15.32
CA ASP A 287 13.92 9.25 -15.03
C ASP A 287 14.76 8.25 -14.23
N ARG A 288 14.09 7.38 -13.49
CA ARG A 288 14.76 6.36 -12.68
C ARG A 288 15.11 5.11 -13.51
N PRO A 289 16.19 4.39 -13.20
CA PRO A 289 16.50 3.11 -13.84
C PRO A 289 15.37 2.08 -13.63
N GLY A 290 15.07 1.32 -14.70
CA GLY A 290 14.06 0.25 -14.62
C GLY A 290 12.63 0.74 -14.41
N HIS A 291 12.31 1.97 -14.83
CA HIS A 291 10.98 2.54 -14.68
C HIS A 291 10.02 1.93 -15.70
N ASP A 292 9.17 1.03 -15.26
CA ASP A 292 8.14 0.39 -16.08
C ASP A 292 7.20 1.41 -16.71
N ARG A 293 6.96 1.28 -18.01
CA ARG A 293 6.20 2.28 -18.78
C ARG A 293 4.73 2.27 -18.45
N ARG A 294 4.11 1.08 -18.31
CA ARG A 294 2.66 0.97 -18.09
C ARG A 294 2.32 -0.22 -17.21
N TYR A 295 1.44 0.03 -16.24
CA TYR A 295 0.71 -0.98 -15.50
C TYR A 295 -0.79 -0.81 -15.77
N ALA A 296 -1.46 -1.92 -16.03
CA ALA A 296 -2.90 -2.04 -16.07
C ALA A 296 -3.28 -3.43 -15.56
N ILE A 297 -4.29 -3.50 -14.73
CA ILE A 297 -4.68 -4.74 -14.08
C ILE A 297 -6.11 -5.13 -14.46
N ASP A 298 -6.32 -6.41 -14.75
CA ASP A 298 -7.65 -6.97 -14.97
C ASP A 298 -8.21 -7.50 -13.65
N ALA A 299 -9.21 -6.81 -13.12
CA ALA A 299 -9.91 -7.18 -11.89
C ALA A 299 -11.22 -7.95 -12.16
N THR A 300 -11.35 -8.60 -13.31
CA THR A 300 -12.57 -9.34 -13.68
C THR A 300 -12.83 -10.48 -12.70
N LYS A 301 -11.81 -11.25 -12.31
CA LYS A 301 -11.95 -12.39 -11.40
C LYS A 301 -12.56 -11.99 -10.05
N ILE A 302 -12.05 -10.96 -9.39
CA ILE A 302 -12.61 -10.51 -8.12
C ILE A 302 -14.04 -9.97 -8.29
N THR A 303 -14.32 -9.33 -9.42
CA THR A 303 -15.66 -8.82 -9.73
C THR A 303 -16.66 -9.97 -9.93
N GLU A 304 -16.30 -11.01 -10.66
CA GLU A 304 -17.17 -12.13 -10.96
C GLU A 304 -17.33 -13.09 -9.78
N GLU A 305 -16.23 -13.41 -9.08
CA GLU A 305 -16.26 -14.39 -8.00
C GLU A 305 -16.71 -13.80 -6.66
N LEU A 306 -16.35 -12.55 -6.34
CA LEU A 306 -16.61 -11.92 -5.06
C LEU A 306 -17.53 -10.68 -5.14
N HIS A 307 -18.06 -10.37 -6.32
CA HIS A 307 -18.96 -9.24 -6.58
C HIS A 307 -18.40 -7.87 -6.14
N TRP A 308 -17.07 -7.76 -6.05
CA TRP A 308 -16.41 -6.52 -5.71
C TRP A 308 -16.27 -5.58 -6.90
N ARG A 309 -16.46 -4.29 -6.66
CA ARG A 309 -16.17 -3.19 -7.61
C ARG A 309 -15.67 -1.98 -6.83
N PRO A 310 -14.74 -1.19 -7.40
CA PRO A 310 -14.36 0.08 -6.78
C PRO A 310 -15.58 1.00 -6.72
N ARG A 311 -15.68 1.75 -5.63
CA ARG A 311 -16.83 2.65 -5.40
C ARG A 311 -16.59 4.07 -5.86
N ARG A 312 -15.29 4.45 -5.98
CA ARG A 312 -14.88 5.80 -6.31
C ARG A 312 -14.29 5.87 -7.71
N THR A 313 -14.62 6.92 -8.43
CA THR A 313 -13.83 7.36 -9.59
C THR A 313 -12.49 7.93 -9.07
N LEU A 314 -11.48 8.00 -9.95
CA LEU A 314 -10.20 8.58 -9.58
C LEU A 314 -10.34 10.05 -9.13
N GLU A 315 -11.15 10.86 -9.81
CA GLU A 315 -11.35 12.27 -9.45
C GLU A 315 -12.03 12.42 -8.08
N GLU A 316 -13.09 11.66 -7.80
CA GLU A 316 -13.76 11.68 -6.49
C GLU A 316 -12.78 11.31 -5.37
N GLY A 317 -12.02 10.22 -5.54
CA GLY A 317 -11.04 9.78 -4.55
C GLY A 317 -9.89 10.79 -4.36
N LEU A 318 -9.45 11.48 -5.42
CA LEU A 318 -8.46 12.55 -5.32
C LEU A 318 -8.99 13.74 -4.53
N ARG A 319 -10.24 14.17 -4.76
CA ARG A 319 -10.88 15.24 -3.99
C ARG A 319 -11.00 14.89 -2.51
N GLU A 320 -11.42 13.66 -2.18
CA GLU A 320 -11.46 13.16 -0.80
C GLU A 320 -10.06 13.16 -0.18
N THR A 321 -9.04 12.69 -0.92
CA THR A 321 -7.66 12.63 -0.47
C THR A 321 -7.08 14.02 -0.20
N ILE A 322 -7.22 14.96 -1.15
CA ILE A 322 -6.75 16.35 -0.99
C ILE A 322 -7.42 17.00 0.22
N LYS A 323 -8.73 16.84 0.34
CA LYS A 323 -9.50 17.34 1.49
C LYS A 323 -8.92 16.80 2.80
N TRP A 324 -8.63 15.50 2.86
CA TRP A 324 -8.04 14.90 4.06
C TRP A 324 -6.70 15.54 4.43
N TYR A 325 -5.78 15.77 3.48
CA TYR A 325 -4.50 16.44 3.75
C TYR A 325 -4.69 17.87 4.25
N LEU A 326 -5.68 18.60 3.72
CA LEU A 326 -6.03 19.97 4.18
C LEU A 326 -6.57 19.98 5.61
N GLU A 327 -7.35 18.97 5.99
CA GLU A 327 -7.98 18.85 7.31
C GLU A 327 -7.06 18.25 8.38
N ASN A 328 -5.90 17.66 7.99
CA ASN A 328 -4.96 17.01 8.91
C ASN A 328 -3.54 17.62 8.89
N PRO A 329 -3.40 18.95 9.09
CA PRO A 329 -2.09 19.62 9.01
C PRO A 329 -1.11 19.18 10.11
N GLN A 330 -1.61 18.75 11.27
CA GLN A 330 -0.77 18.23 12.35
C GLN A 330 -0.11 16.91 11.96
N TRP A 331 -0.87 15.99 11.36
CA TRP A 331 -0.34 14.75 10.82
C TRP A 331 0.72 15.00 9.74
N VAL A 332 0.45 15.94 8.82
CA VAL A 332 1.39 16.35 7.78
C VAL A 332 2.71 16.84 8.40
N SER A 333 2.62 17.70 9.41
CA SER A 333 3.80 18.21 10.13
C SER A 333 4.62 17.10 10.81
N GLN A 334 3.95 16.11 11.40
CA GLN A 334 4.61 14.97 12.06
C GLN A 334 5.40 14.12 11.07
N VAL A 335 4.81 13.79 9.91
CA VAL A 335 5.47 12.92 8.92
C VAL A 335 6.54 13.64 8.10
N GLN A 336 6.50 14.97 8.01
CA GLN A 336 7.51 15.79 7.34
C GLN A 336 8.76 16.06 8.19
N SER A 337 8.97 15.33 9.28
CA SER A 337 10.13 15.49 10.17
C SER A 337 11.46 15.01 9.52
N GLY A 338 12.57 15.24 10.19
CA GLY A 338 13.96 15.16 9.72
C GLY A 338 14.38 14.06 8.72
N GLU A 339 13.86 12.82 8.78
CA GLU A 339 14.21 11.77 7.81
C GLU A 339 13.56 11.98 6.45
N TYR A 340 12.31 12.42 6.43
CA TYR A 340 11.60 12.75 5.19
C TYR A 340 12.28 13.92 4.47
N MET A 341 12.62 14.99 5.18
CA MET A 341 13.29 16.15 4.57
C MET A 341 14.66 15.80 4.00
N ARG A 342 15.44 14.94 4.69
CA ARG A 342 16.72 14.42 4.16
C ARG A 342 16.50 13.62 2.88
N TRP A 343 15.50 12.74 2.86
CA TRP A 343 15.17 11.95 1.67
C TRP A 343 14.76 12.85 0.49
N ILE A 344 13.94 13.88 0.71
CA ILE A 344 13.55 14.86 -0.34
C ILE A 344 14.78 15.58 -0.90
N GLU A 345 15.68 16.04 -0.06
CA GLU A 345 16.90 16.73 -0.50
C GLU A 345 17.82 15.83 -1.31
N GLU A 346 18.03 14.59 -0.89
CA GLU A 346 18.84 13.59 -1.62
C GLU A 346 18.26 13.22 -2.99
N HIS A 347 16.92 13.18 -3.15
CA HIS A 347 16.28 12.71 -4.37
C HIS A 347 15.96 13.82 -5.36
N TYR A 348 15.66 15.00 -4.88
CA TYR A 348 15.21 16.12 -5.71
C TYR A 348 16.07 17.39 -5.60
N GLY A 349 16.91 17.52 -4.59
CA GLY A 349 17.74 18.72 -4.35
C GLY A 349 18.85 18.94 -5.39
N GLY A 350 19.30 17.89 -6.11
CA GLY A 350 20.34 17.95 -7.13
C GLY A 350 19.88 17.68 -8.57
N ARG A 351 18.62 17.38 -8.78
CA ARG A 351 18.03 17.08 -10.10
C ARG A 351 17.39 18.35 -10.67
N ARG A 352 18.19 19.18 -11.36
CA ARG A 352 17.73 20.33 -12.14
C ARG A 352 17.79 20.00 -13.62
#